data_373ca502f543b52b34474a3da9c64f2d
#
_entry.id   373ca502f543b52b34474a3da9c64f2d
#
_cell.length_a   1.000
_cell.length_b   1.000
_cell.length_c   1.000
_cell.angle_alpha   90.00
_cell.angle_beta   90.00
_cell.angle_gamma   90.00
#
_symmetry.space_group_name_H-M   'P 1'
#
loop_
_entity.id
_entity.type
_entity.pdbx_description
1 polymer ?
#
loop_
_entity_poly.entity_id
_entity_poly.type
_entity_poly.pdbx_seq_one_letter_code
_entity_poly.pdbx_strand_id
1 'polypeptide(L)'
;MHEHGLKLDHLTEYTAYPVHMERLNWLVKTIQHERPSKGETVRILDVGCGTGNITIPLGVIPNSEVVGIDMYQPNIDLVNQRNTLPNVRVTFSRLSDFDVANFDFIIFTEVLEHIPGYREILDDLSKRMKPSAQILVTIPNGWGPFEWAMQPMYIMRRMGLNGFIGKVKKLLGKKEPYALNQEIDPHVNFFTRKQIKNDCKNFGLKLVEFEPAFVMAPIMETYTPFISLNKIAYIDNKIAHKLPVWLASGWYYRMTNDK
;
A
#
# COMPACT_ATOMS: atom_id res chain seq x y z
N MET A 1 11.35 4.36 -16.92
CA MET A 1 9.98 4.07 -16.46
C MET A 1 9.07 5.16 -17.01
N HIS A 2 8.50 4.95 -18.21
CA HIS A 2 7.78 6.02 -18.93
C HIS A 2 6.40 5.54 -19.42
N GLU A 3 5.87 4.43 -18.90
CA GLU A 3 4.62 3.88 -19.46
C GLU A 3 3.38 4.73 -19.16
N HIS A 4 3.43 5.69 -18.25
CA HIS A 4 2.27 6.54 -17.91
C HIS A 4 2.54 8.04 -17.96
N GLY A 5 3.65 8.48 -18.55
CA GLY A 5 3.97 9.89 -18.73
C GLY A 5 4.33 10.67 -17.46
N LEU A 6 4.44 10.01 -16.31
CA LEU A 6 4.83 10.63 -15.06
C LEU A 6 6.36 10.63 -14.91
N LYS A 7 6.94 11.82 -14.77
CA LYS A 7 8.37 11.97 -14.45
C LYS A 7 8.56 11.83 -12.94
N LEU A 8 8.95 10.64 -12.50
CA LEU A 8 9.27 10.35 -11.09
C LEU A 8 10.77 10.45 -10.80
N ASP A 9 11.57 10.94 -11.76
CA ASP A 9 13.04 10.92 -11.69
C ASP A 9 13.59 11.74 -10.50
N HIS A 10 12.85 12.75 -10.04
CA HIS A 10 13.20 13.54 -8.86
C HIS A 10 12.77 12.88 -7.53
N LEU A 11 12.04 11.78 -7.58
CA LEU A 11 11.56 11.02 -6.42
C LEU A 11 12.36 9.72 -6.24
N THR A 12 13.68 9.76 -6.48
CA THR A 12 14.56 8.58 -6.47
C THR A 12 14.51 7.76 -5.17
N GLU A 13 14.25 8.41 -4.04
CA GLU A 13 14.10 7.71 -2.76
C GLU A 13 12.88 6.77 -2.74
N TYR A 14 11.79 7.16 -3.41
CA TYR A 14 10.56 6.37 -3.48
C TYR A 14 10.65 5.24 -4.51
N THR A 15 11.58 5.35 -5.44
CA THR A 15 11.80 4.36 -6.51
C THR A 15 12.81 3.28 -6.13
N ALA A 16 13.40 3.36 -4.94
CA ALA A 16 14.47 2.45 -4.51
C ALA A 16 13.98 1.00 -4.30
N TYR A 17 12.67 0.81 -4.10
CA TYR A 17 12.07 -0.49 -3.80
C TYR A 17 11.15 -0.94 -4.93
N PRO A 18 11.54 -1.95 -5.73
CA PRO A 18 10.81 -2.39 -6.91
C PRO A 18 9.36 -2.81 -6.63
N VAL A 19 9.11 -3.47 -5.49
CA VAL A 19 7.75 -3.86 -5.09
C VAL A 19 6.87 -2.65 -4.83
N HIS A 20 7.41 -1.61 -4.19
CA HIS A 20 6.70 -0.34 -3.99
C HIS A 20 6.41 0.38 -5.30
N MET A 21 7.33 0.30 -6.26
CA MET A 21 7.13 0.91 -7.58
C MET A 21 6.01 0.26 -8.36
N GLU A 22 5.90 -1.06 -8.37
CA GLU A 22 4.81 -1.76 -9.05
C GLU A 22 3.46 -1.45 -8.40
N ARG A 23 3.41 -1.34 -7.07
CA ARG A 23 2.23 -0.89 -6.32
C ARG A 23 1.83 0.53 -6.72
N LEU A 24 2.78 1.45 -6.73
CA LEU A 24 2.55 2.84 -7.15
C LEU A 24 2.08 2.91 -8.61
N ASN A 25 2.69 2.13 -9.51
CA ASN A 25 2.29 2.05 -10.92
C ASN A 25 0.83 1.59 -11.05
N TRP A 26 0.42 0.57 -10.30
CA TRP A 26 -0.98 0.11 -10.29
C TRP A 26 -1.93 1.20 -9.80
N LEU A 27 -1.61 1.89 -8.70
CA LEU A 27 -2.43 2.99 -8.18
C LEU A 27 -2.56 4.13 -9.19
N VAL A 28 -1.44 4.58 -9.75
CA VAL A 28 -1.43 5.67 -10.74
C VAL A 28 -2.26 5.30 -11.97
N LYS A 29 -2.06 4.10 -12.51
CA LYS A 29 -2.81 3.60 -13.67
C LYS A 29 -4.31 3.55 -13.38
N THR A 30 -4.70 2.99 -12.25
CA THR A 30 -6.09 2.87 -11.84
C THR A 30 -6.72 4.25 -11.66
N ILE A 31 -6.06 5.17 -10.95
CA ILE A 31 -6.56 6.53 -10.73
C ILE A 31 -6.72 7.28 -12.05
N GLN A 32 -5.74 7.21 -12.95
CA GLN A 32 -5.80 7.88 -14.25
C GLN A 32 -6.89 7.33 -15.16
N HIS A 33 -7.15 6.03 -15.09
CA HIS A 33 -8.19 5.37 -15.89
C HIS A 33 -9.59 5.64 -15.36
N GLU A 34 -9.75 5.59 -14.05
CA GLU A 34 -11.06 5.61 -13.34
C GLU A 34 -11.46 6.99 -12.84
N ARG A 35 -10.65 8.03 -13.08
CA ARG A 35 -10.98 9.39 -12.62
C ARG A 35 -12.28 9.88 -13.27
N PRO A 36 -13.11 10.68 -12.53
CA PRO A 36 -14.47 11.07 -12.97
C PRO A 36 -14.50 11.77 -14.33
N SER A 37 -13.57 12.70 -14.56
CA SER A 37 -13.45 13.35 -15.87
C SER A 37 -12.03 13.85 -16.14
N LYS A 38 -11.69 13.99 -17.43
CA LYS A 38 -10.42 14.61 -17.85
C LYS A 38 -10.49 16.10 -17.58
N GLY A 39 -9.58 16.61 -16.74
CA GLY A 39 -9.46 18.05 -16.46
C GLY A 39 -10.01 18.46 -15.09
N GLU A 40 -10.87 17.69 -14.46
CA GLU A 40 -11.27 17.93 -13.08
C GLU A 40 -10.18 17.51 -12.09
N THR A 41 -10.17 18.19 -10.94
CA THR A 41 -9.26 17.83 -9.84
C THR A 41 -9.72 16.52 -9.21
N VAL A 42 -8.84 15.52 -9.21
CA VAL A 42 -9.07 14.25 -8.53
C VAL A 42 -8.56 14.34 -7.09
N ARG A 43 -9.41 14.01 -6.14
CA ARG A 43 -9.09 14.02 -4.70
C ARG A 43 -8.81 12.62 -4.19
N ILE A 44 -7.62 12.46 -3.61
CA ILE A 44 -7.08 11.18 -3.17
C ILE A 44 -6.79 11.25 -1.67
N LEU A 45 -7.34 10.29 -0.90
CA LEU A 45 -7.03 10.07 0.50
C LEU A 45 -6.17 8.83 0.65
N ASP A 46 -4.99 8.97 1.22
CA ASP A 46 -4.09 7.86 1.56
C ASP A 46 -4.17 7.61 3.07
N VAL A 47 -4.79 6.51 3.46
CA VAL A 47 -5.02 6.13 4.86
C VAL A 47 -3.87 5.28 5.36
N GLY A 48 -3.26 5.69 6.48
CA GLY A 48 -2.03 5.08 6.98
C GLY A 48 -0.84 5.43 6.08
N CYS A 49 -0.69 6.71 5.75
CA CYS A 49 0.28 7.20 4.76
C CYS A 49 1.74 6.94 5.14
N GLY A 50 2.01 6.55 6.37
CA GLY A 50 3.36 6.25 6.86
C GLY A 50 4.34 7.38 6.56
N THR A 51 5.49 7.02 6.01
CA THR A 51 6.54 7.97 5.65
C THR A 51 6.33 8.67 4.29
N GLY A 52 5.13 8.57 3.70
CA GLY A 52 4.74 9.26 2.48
C GLY A 52 5.23 8.63 1.17
N ASN A 53 5.70 7.39 1.22
CA ASN A 53 6.28 6.70 0.06
C ASN A 53 5.28 6.45 -1.08
N ILE A 54 3.99 6.50 -0.80
CA ILE A 54 2.91 6.47 -1.80
C ILE A 54 2.29 7.86 -1.93
N THR A 55 1.98 8.52 -0.81
CA THR A 55 1.30 9.82 -0.77
C THR A 55 1.99 10.88 -1.62
N ILE A 56 3.31 11.07 -1.44
CA ILE A 56 4.04 12.13 -2.18
C ILE A 56 4.08 11.83 -3.69
N PRO A 57 4.45 10.62 -4.15
CA PRO A 57 4.42 10.30 -5.58
C PRO A 57 3.05 10.44 -6.25
N LEU A 58 1.95 10.18 -5.54
CA LEU A 58 0.60 10.39 -6.09
C LEU A 58 0.33 11.87 -6.44
N GLY A 59 1.00 12.80 -5.77
CA GLY A 59 0.90 14.23 -6.09
C GLY A 59 1.43 14.62 -7.46
N VAL A 60 2.16 13.74 -8.15
CA VAL A 60 2.63 13.97 -9.53
C VAL A 60 1.53 13.69 -10.56
N ILE A 61 0.41 13.10 -10.17
CA ILE A 61 -0.75 12.90 -11.05
C ILE A 61 -1.31 14.29 -11.42
N PRO A 62 -1.45 14.61 -12.73
CA PRO A 62 -1.97 15.90 -13.14
C PRO A 62 -3.37 16.18 -12.58
N ASN A 63 -3.59 17.40 -12.10
CA ASN A 63 -4.84 17.82 -11.47
C ASN A 63 -5.26 16.88 -10.32
N SER A 64 -4.34 16.60 -9.40
CA SER A 64 -4.63 15.85 -8.17
C SER A 64 -4.49 16.72 -6.92
N GLU A 65 -5.29 16.44 -5.92
CA GLU A 65 -5.10 16.84 -4.53
C GLU A 65 -4.96 15.58 -3.70
N VAL A 66 -3.83 15.42 -3.01
CA VAL A 66 -3.53 14.23 -2.21
C VAL A 66 -3.49 14.60 -0.74
N VAL A 67 -4.23 13.86 0.06
CA VAL A 67 -4.20 13.96 1.52
C VAL A 67 -3.77 12.63 2.11
N GLY A 68 -2.71 12.63 2.90
CA GLY A 68 -2.32 11.49 3.71
C GLY A 68 -2.78 11.66 5.16
N ILE A 69 -3.27 10.60 5.77
CA ILE A 69 -3.53 10.55 7.21
C ILE A 69 -2.77 9.41 7.86
N ASP A 70 -2.24 9.65 9.05
CA ASP A 70 -1.55 8.64 9.86
C ASP A 70 -1.78 8.93 11.35
N MET A 71 -1.71 7.90 12.18
CA MET A 71 -1.86 8.01 13.64
C MET A 71 -0.52 8.12 14.37
N TYR A 72 0.60 8.15 13.65
CA TYR A 72 1.93 8.26 14.21
C TYR A 72 2.54 9.61 13.82
N GLN A 73 2.60 10.55 14.77
CA GLN A 73 3.05 11.92 14.54
C GLN A 73 4.44 12.01 13.88
N PRO A 74 5.45 11.19 14.26
CA PRO A 74 6.76 11.25 13.59
C PRO A 74 6.72 10.96 12.08
N ASN A 75 5.77 10.13 11.60
CA ASN A 75 5.57 9.93 10.17
C ASN A 75 5.10 11.22 9.50
N ILE A 76 4.13 11.89 10.09
CA ILE A 76 3.59 13.16 9.59
C ILE A 76 4.68 14.23 9.54
N ASP A 77 5.48 14.35 10.59
CA ASP A 77 6.59 15.31 10.66
C ASP A 77 7.63 15.03 9.56
N LEU A 78 7.98 13.76 9.35
CA LEU A 78 8.91 13.35 8.30
C LEU A 78 8.37 13.65 6.90
N VAL A 79 7.09 13.35 6.64
CA VAL A 79 6.49 13.66 5.34
C VAL A 79 6.46 15.15 5.08
N ASN A 80 6.10 15.97 6.09
CA ASN A 80 6.11 17.42 5.97
C ASN A 80 7.51 17.99 5.67
N GLN A 81 8.57 17.38 6.21
CA GLN A 81 9.95 17.78 5.91
C GLN A 81 10.38 17.42 4.48
N ARG A 82 9.87 16.31 3.94
CA ARG A 82 10.28 15.75 2.63
C ARG A 82 9.40 16.22 1.47
N ASN A 83 8.16 16.57 1.76
CA ASN A 83 7.19 16.96 0.74
C ASN A 83 7.48 18.34 0.19
N THR A 84 7.66 18.44 -1.12
CA THR A 84 7.85 19.70 -1.86
C THR A 84 6.68 20.01 -2.79
N LEU A 85 5.67 19.15 -2.86
CA LEU A 85 4.53 19.28 -3.76
C LEU A 85 3.39 20.06 -3.08
N PRO A 86 2.93 21.20 -3.64
CA PRO A 86 1.92 22.03 -3.00
C PRO A 86 0.52 21.40 -2.95
N ASN A 87 0.27 20.40 -3.79
CA ASN A 87 -0.98 19.66 -3.88
C ASN A 87 -1.00 18.38 -3.01
N VAL A 88 0.04 18.15 -2.21
CA VAL A 88 0.14 17.06 -1.25
C VAL A 88 0.17 17.63 0.16
N ARG A 89 -0.69 17.14 1.04
CA ARG A 89 -0.69 17.48 2.46
C ARG A 89 -0.88 16.22 3.30
N VAL A 90 -0.35 16.24 4.51
CA VAL A 90 -0.53 15.15 5.47
C VAL A 90 -0.97 15.70 6.82
N THR A 91 -1.73 14.91 7.56
CA THR A 91 -2.20 15.29 8.87
C THR A 91 -2.28 14.10 9.81
N PHE A 92 -2.02 14.34 11.09
CA PHE A 92 -2.26 13.36 12.15
C PHE A 92 -3.77 13.24 12.36
N SER A 93 -4.34 12.09 12.03
CA SER A 93 -5.77 11.82 12.22
C SER A 93 -6.07 10.34 12.23
N ARG A 94 -7.15 9.98 12.92
CA ARG A 94 -7.84 8.70 12.71
C ARG A 94 -8.80 8.85 11.53
N LEU A 95 -9.04 7.75 10.83
CA LEU A 95 -10.02 7.75 9.72
C LEU A 95 -11.45 8.02 10.23
N SER A 96 -11.79 7.54 11.45
CA SER A 96 -13.10 7.82 12.08
C SER A 96 -13.38 9.30 12.25
N ASP A 97 -12.34 10.09 12.50
CA ASP A 97 -12.46 11.52 12.84
C ASP A 97 -12.25 12.42 11.60
N PHE A 98 -11.96 11.79 10.44
CA PHE A 98 -11.62 12.49 9.20
C PHE A 98 -12.81 12.54 8.25
N ASP A 99 -13.06 13.70 7.63
CA ASP A 99 -14.09 13.85 6.60
C ASP A 99 -13.65 13.20 5.28
N VAL A 100 -14.35 12.15 4.88
CA VAL A 100 -14.06 11.36 3.68
C VAL A 100 -15.00 11.64 2.51
N ALA A 101 -16.02 12.49 2.71
CA ALA A 101 -17.12 12.67 1.77
C ALA A 101 -16.72 13.27 0.41
N ASN A 102 -15.57 13.94 0.35
CA ASN A 102 -15.15 14.68 -0.84
C ASN A 102 -14.05 14.00 -1.66
N PHE A 103 -13.65 12.77 -1.31
CA PHE A 103 -12.59 12.05 -2.01
C PHE A 103 -13.14 11.17 -3.13
N ASP A 104 -12.41 11.12 -4.25
CA ASP A 104 -12.69 10.25 -5.39
C ASP A 104 -12.09 8.86 -5.17
N PHE A 105 -10.90 8.85 -4.59
CA PHE A 105 -10.18 7.62 -4.24
C PHE A 105 -9.76 7.64 -2.78
N ILE A 106 -9.97 6.52 -2.10
CA ILE A 106 -9.52 6.26 -0.74
C ILE A 106 -8.62 5.04 -0.80
N ILE A 107 -7.37 5.18 -0.34
CA ILE A 107 -6.32 4.20 -0.57
C ILE A 107 -5.88 3.61 0.77
N PHE A 108 -5.71 2.29 0.80
CA PHE A 108 -5.08 1.54 1.88
C PHE A 108 -3.94 0.70 1.30
N THR A 109 -2.70 1.09 1.57
CA THR A 109 -1.53 0.37 1.06
C THR A 109 -0.78 -0.32 2.19
N GLU A 110 -0.95 -1.63 2.35
CA GLU A 110 -0.37 -2.43 3.44
C GLU A 110 -0.76 -1.84 4.81
N VAL A 111 -2.03 -1.66 5.04
CA VAL A 111 -2.59 -1.04 6.27
C VAL A 111 -3.59 -1.95 6.95
N LEU A 112 -4.53 -2.53 6.20
CA LEU A 112 -5.66 -3.26 6.78
C LEU A 112 -5.22 -4.54 7.52
N GLU A 113 -4.09 -5.11 7.16
CA GLU A 113 -3.49 -6.27 7.85
C GLU A 113 -3.03 -5.95 9.28
N HIS A 114 -2.79 -4.68 9.59
CA HIS A 114 -2.34 -4.21 10.90
C HIS A 114 -3.48 -3.73 11.81
N ILE A 115 -4.70 -3.60 11.29
CA ILE A 115 -5.83 -3.02 12.02
C ILE A 115 -6.78 -4.12 12.51
N PRO A 116 -6.86 -4.41 13.83
CA PRO A 116 -7.73 -5.47 14.35
C PRO A 116 -9.21 -5.29 13.97
N GLY A 117 -9.69 -4.05 13.91
CA GLY A 117 -11.08 -3.69 13.60
C GLY A 117 -11.30 -3.21 12.17
N TYR A 118 -10.59 -3.75 11.16
CA TYR A 118 -10.69 -3.27 9.78
C TYR A 118 -12.11 -3.35 9.19
N ARG A 119 -12.94 -4.30 9.66
CA ARG A 119 -14.32 -4.47 9.17
C ARG A 119 -15.20 -3.30 9.54
N GLU A 120 -15.11 -2.87 10.79
CA GLU A 120 -15.82 -1.70 11.31
C GLU A 120 -15.41 -0.44 10.56
N ILE A 121 -14.13 -0.33 10.23
CA ILE A 121 -13.57 0.77 9.43
C ILE A 121 -14.15 0.77 8.02
N LEU A 122 -14.17 -0.37 7.33
CA LEU A 122 -14.71 -0.47 5.97
C LEU A 122 -16.22 -0.26 5.93
N ASP A 123 -16.96 -0.76 6.94
CA ASP A 123 -18.40 -0.54 7.07
C ASP A 123 -18.73 0.94 7.30
N ASP A 124 -18.04 1.60 8.23
CA ASP A 124 -18.18 3.02 8.48
C ASP A 124 -17.82 3.86 7.25
N LEU A 125 -16.69 3.56 6.62
CA LEU A 125 -16.23 4.24 5.41
C LEU A 125 -17.24 4.15 4.27
N SER A 126 -17.83 2.97 4.04
CA SER A 126 -18.83 2.74 2.98
C SER A 126 -20.08 3.61 3.13
N LYS A 127 -20.38 4.05 4.35
CA LYS A 127 -21.52 4.92 4.68
C LYS A 127 -21.21 6.40 4.54
N ARG A 128 -19.94 6.79 4.79
CA ARG A 128 -19.49 8.20 4.81
C ARG A 128 -18.88 8.68 3.51
N MET A 129 -18.32 7.78 2.69
CA MET A 129 -17.75 8.16 1.40
C MET A 129 -18.84 8.54 0.39
N LYS A 130 -18.51 9.39 -0.59
CA LYS A 130 -19.45 9.72 -1.66
C LYS A 130 -19.76 8.48 -2.53
N PRO A 131 -20.97 8.41 -3.13
CA PRO A 131 -21.39 7.23 -3.92
C PRO A 131 -20.45 6.88 -5.07
N SER A 132 -19.79 7.86 -5.68
CA SER A 132 -18.85 7.67 -6.79
C SER A 132 -17.42 7.35 -6.32
N ALA A 133 -17.14 7.40 -5.02
CA ALA A 133 -15.80 7.12 -4.50
C ALA A 133 -15.40 5.66 -4.71
N GLN A 134 -14.11 5.46 -4.89
CA GLN A 134 -13.51 4.14 -5.05
C GLN A 134 -12.49 3.89 -3.95
N ILE A 135 -12.47 2.66 -3.44
CA ILE A 135 -11.49 2.22 -2.45
C ILE A 135 -10.47 1.36 -3.15
N LEU A 136 -9.19 1.74 -3.07
CA LEU A 136 -8.05 1.00 -3.60
C LEU A 136 -7.28 0.38 -2.45
N VAL A 137 -7.06 -0.91 -2.51
CA VAL A 137 -6.39 -1.64 -1.42
C VAL A 137 -5.26 -2.50 -1.95
N THR A 138 -4.14 -2.48 -1.25
CA THR A 138 -3.10 -3.48 -1.41
C THR A 138 -2.85 -4.15 -0.05
N ILE A 139 -2.78 -5.47 -0.06
CA ILE A 139 -2.56 -6.29 1.13
C ILE A 139 -1.70 -7.52 0.80
N PRO A 140 -0.97 -8.06 1.78
CA PRO A 140 -0.35 -9.36 1.61
C PRO A 140 -1.42 -10.46 1.52
N ASN A 141 -1.10 -11.50 0.76
CA ASN A 141 -1.88 -12.75 0.79
C ASN A 141 -1.55 -13.48 2.09
N GLY A 142 -2.48 -13.51 3.04
CA GLY A 142 -2.26 -14.09 4.37
C GLY A 142 -1.85 -15.57 4.37
N TRP A 143 -1.99 -16.27 3.26
CA TRP A 143 -1.58 -17.67 3.05
C TRP A 143 -0.65 -17.82 1.85
N GLY A 144 -0.11 -16.72 1.36
CA GLY A 144 0.80 -16.67 0.21
C GLY A 144 2.23 -17.04 0.53
N PRO A 145 3.07 -17.18 -0.51
CA PRO A 145 4.49 -17.54 -0.37
C PRO A 145 5.27 -16.60 0.55
N PHE A 146 4.96 -15.30 0.51
CA PHE A 146 5.62 -14.30 1.35
C PHE A 146 5.41 -14.56 2.84
N GLU A 147 4.17 -14.77 3.28
CA GLU A 147 3.84 -15.02 4.67
C GLU A 147 4.52 -16.31 5.18
N TRP A 148 4.54 -17.37 4.36
CA TRP A 148 5.27 -18.58 4.71
C TRP A 148 6.78 -18.35 4.85
N ALA A 149 7.37 -17.58 3.95
CA ALA A 149 8.79 -17.25 4.01
C ALA A 149 9.17 -16.38 5.22
N MET A 150 8.21 -15.57 5.72
CA MET A 150 8.44 -14.70 6.87
C MET A 150 8.26 -15.39 8.22
N GLN A 151 7.62 -16.57 8.27
CA GLN A 151 7.37 -17.31 9.53
C GLN A 151 8.63 -17.51 10.40
N PRO A 152 9.79 -17.92 9.86
CA PRO A 152 10.99 -18.07 10.70
C PRO A 152 11.39 -16.76 11.39
N MET A 153 11.25 -15.62 10.69
CA MET A 153 11.58 -14.31 11.24
C MET A 153 10.58 -13.90 12.35
N TYR A 154 9.29 -14.19 12.17
CA TYR A 154 8.29 -13.93 13.21
C TYR A 154 8.53 -14.78 14.47
N ILE A 155 8.89 -16.06 14.30
CA ILE A 155 9.25 -16.94 15.42
C ILE A 155 10.47 -16.38 16.16
N MET A 156 11.54 -16.02 15.44
CA MET A 156 12.74 -15.45 16.05
C MET A 156 12.44 -14.16 16.84
N ARG A 157 11.56 -13.31 16.34
CA ARG A 157 11.10 -12.11 17.06
C ARG A 157 10.34 -12.45 18.34
N ARG A 158 9.42 -13.41 18.29
CA ARG A 158 8.70 -13.90 19.49
C ARG A 158 9.65 -14.47 20.54
N MET A 159 10.78 -15.03 20.13
CA MET A 159 11.83 -15.53 21.02
C MET A 159 12.73 -14.41 21.58
N GLY A 160 12.46 -13.13 21.27
CA GLY A 160 13.26 -12.00 21.75
C GLY A 160 14.60 -11.81 21.02
N LEU A 161 14.81 -12.46 19.87
CA LEU A 161 16.07 -12.43 19.11
C LEU A 161 16.16 -11.22 18.16
N ASN A 162 15.44 -10.14 18.41
CA ASN A 162 15.43 -8.92 17.58
C ASN A 162 16.83 -8.33 17.39
N GLY A 163 17.66 -8.32 18.44
CA GLY A 163 19.05 -7.85 18.36
C GLY A 163 19.93 -8.68 17.43
N PHE A 164 19.70 -9.99 17.35
CA PHE A 164 20.39 -10.86 16.40
C PHE A 164 19.96 -10.58 14.97
N ILE A 165 18.66 -10.41 14.72
CA ILE A 165 18.14 -10.06 13.39
C ILE A 165 18.72 -8.73 12.91
N GLY A 166 18.81 -7.72 13.77
CA GLY A 166 19.43 -6.42 13.46
C GLY A 166 20.91 -6.55 13.12
N LYS A 167 21.68 -7.36 13.85
CA LYS A 167 23.09 -7.63 13.56
C LYS A 167 23.28 -8.34 12.21
N VAL A 168 22.44 -9.33 11.89
CA VAL A 168 22.47 -10.03 10.60
C VAL A 168 22.12 -9.07 9.45
N LYS A 169 21.10 -8.24 9.59
CA LYS A 169 20.76 -7.22 8.57
C LYS A 169 21.90 -6.24 8.35
N LYS A 170 22.53 -5.76 9.41
CA LYS A 170 23.68 -4.84 9.33
C LYS A 170 24.90 -5.51 8.66
N LEU A 171 25.17 -6.78 8.98
CA LEU A 171 26.24 -7.56 8.36
C LEU A 171 26.00 -7.78 6.85
N LEU A 172 24.72 -7.91 6.45
CA LEU A 172 24.29 -8.04 5.05
C LEU A 172 24.22 -6.69 4.32
N GLY A 173 24.69 -5.60 4.92
CA GLY A 173 24.76 -4.27 4.28
C GLY A 173 23.40 -3.63 4.02
N LYS A 174 22.32 -4.12 4.65
CA LYS A 174 21.01 -3.46 4.56
C LYS A 174 21.08 -2.12 5.26
N LYS A 175 20.97 -1.03 4.49
CA LYS A 175 20.54 0.24 5.06
C LYS A 175 19.13 0.02 5.58
N GLU A 176 18.89 0.36 6.84
CA GLU A 176 17.52 0.38 7.33
C GLU A 176 16.72 1.33 6.42
N PRO A 177 15.60 0.89 5.86
CA PRO A 177 14.72 1.83 5.21
C PRO A 177 14.36 2.90 6.24
N TYR A 178 14.03 4.09 5.79
CA TYR A 178 13.65 5.26 6.61
C TYR A 178 12.46 5.03 7.56
N ALA A 179 12.06 3.81 7.78
CA ALA A 179 11.14 3.42 8.85
C ALA A 179 11.86 3.63 10.17
N LEU A 180 11.79 4.85 10.66
CA LEU A 180 12.12 5.18 12.04
C LEU A 180 11.45 4.16 12.94
N ASN A 181 12.23 3.29 13.58
CA ASN A 181 11.87 2.50 14.77
C ASN A 181 10.39 2.06 14.92
N GLN A 182 9.63 2.02 13.83
CA GLN A 182 8.36 1.33 13.86
C GLN A 182 8.72 -0.14 14.12
N GLU A 183 8.43 -0.60 15.32
CA GLU A 183 8.21 -2.01 15.53
C GLU A 183 7.26 -2.39 14.40
N ILE A 184 7.71 -3.24 13.49
CA ILE A 184 6.85 -3.73 12.42
C ILE A 184 5.73 -4.44 13.18
N ASP A 185 4.57 -3.76 13.27
CA ASP A 185 3.41 -4.33 13.90
C ASP A 185 3.11 -5.66 13.20
N PRO A 186 2.96 -6.74 13.95
CA PRO A 186 2.68 -8.03 13.34
C PRO A 186 1.37 -7.93 12.55
N HIS A 187 1.29 -8.62 11.43
CA HIS A 187 0.02 -8.80 10.74
C HIS A 187 -0.96 -9.47 11.71
N VAL A 188 -2.05 -8.80 11.99
CA VAL A 188 -3.13 -9.32 12.86
C VAL A 188 -4.27 -9.90 12.02
N ASN A 189 -4.35 -9.50 10.76
CA ASN A 189 -5.33 -10.01 9.79
C ASN A 189 -4.63 -10.77 8.67
N PHE A 190 -5.09 -12.01 8.45
CA PHE A 190 -4.66 -12.88 7.35
C PHE A 190 -5.82 -13.03 6.38
N PHE A 191 -5.79 -12.27 5.31
CA PHE A 191 -6.88 -12.19 4.35
C PHE A 191 -6.96 -13.42 3.46
N THR A 192 -8.18 -13.78 3.08
CA THR A 192 -8.48 -14.70 1.98
C THR A 192 -9.39 -14.01 0.97
N ARG A 193 -9.31 -14.38 -0.30
CA ARG A 193 -10.18 -13.84 -1.35
C ARG A 193 -11.67 -14.02 -1.03
N LYS A 194 -12.05 -15.15 -0.41
CA LYS A 194 -13.43 -15.41 0.00
C LYS A 194 -13.90 -14.43 1.07
N GLN A 195 -13.04 -14.15 2.04
CA GLN A 195 -13.31 -13.20 3.10
C GLN A 195 -13.50 -11.79 2.54
N ILE A 196 -12.58 -11.29 1.67
CA ILE A 196 -12.69 -9.99 1.02
C ILE A 196 -14.02 -9.84 0.26
N LYS A 197 -14.41 -10.86 -0.52
CA LYS A 197 -15.70 -10.86 -1.23
C LYS A 197 -16.90 -10.80 -0.29
N ASN A 198 -16.86 -11.53 0.82
CA ASN A 198 -17.94 -11.51 1.80
C ASN A 198 -18.02 -10.15 2.52
N ASP A 199 -16.88 -9.60 2.90
CA ASP A 199 -16.81 -8.31 3.57
C ASP A 199 -17.34 -7.19 2.64
N CYS A 200 -16.95 -7.18 1.36
CA CYS A 200 -17.53 -6.27 0.38
C CYS A 200 -19.07 -6.36 0.35
N LYS A 201 -19.61 -7.56 0.21
CA LYS A 201 -21.06 -7.77 0.17
C LYS A 201 -21.75 -7.31 1.44
N ASN A 202 -21.15 -7.56 2.61
CA ASN A 202 -21.75 -7.19 3.90
C ASN A 202 -21.79 -5.68 4.10
N PHE A 203 -20.84 -4.93 3.53
CA PHE A 203 -20.72 -3.48 3.69
C PHE A 203 -21.36 -2.69 2.53
N GLY A 204 -22.07 -3.34 1.61
CA GLY A 204 -22.67 -2.69 0.44
C GLY A 204 -21.60 -2.15 -0.53
N LEU A 205 -20.46 -2.83 -0.59
CA LEU A 205 -19.37 -2.56 -1.52
C LEU A 205 -19.33 -3.63 -2.61
N LYS A 206 -19.01 -3.21 -3.82
CA LYS A 206 -18.79 -4.09 -4.96
C LYS A 206 -17.29 -4.23 -5.23
N LEU A 207 -16.80 -5.45 -5.21
CA LEU A 207 -15.45 -5.78 -5.65
C LEU A 207 -15.40 -5.78 -7.18
N VAL A 208 -14.82 -4.74 -7.79
CA VAL A 208 -14.80 -4.54 -9.24
C VAL A 208 -13.53 -5.02 -9.90
N GLU A 209 -12.44 -5.06 -9.15
CA GLU A 209 -11.12 -5.51 -9.63
C GLU A 209 -10.41 -6.30 -8.54
N PHE A 210 -9.70 -7.36 -8.91
CA PHE A 210 -8.90 -8.15 -7.98
C PHE A 210 -7.73 -8.76 -8.73
N GLU A 211 -6.53 -8.25 -8.49
CA GLU A 211 -5.31 -8.64 -9.17
C GLU A 211 -4.31 -9.29 -8.21
N PRO A 212 -3.66 -10.40 -8.63
CA PRO A 212 -2.53 -10.94 -7.90
C PRO A 212 -1.30 -10.02 -8.08
N ALA A 213 -0.51 -9.87 -7.02
CA ALA A 213 0.71 -9.10 -7.05
C ALA A 213 1.87 -9.95 -6.54
N PHE A 214 2.91 -10.07 -7.37
CA PHE A 214 4.15 -10.78 -7.07
C PHE A 214 3.98 -12.24 -6.63
N VAL A 215 5.05 -13.00 -6.78
CA VAL A 215 5.21 -14.34 -6.23
C VAL A 215 6.44 -14.39 -5.33
N MET A 216 7.61 -14.04 -5.86
CA MET A 216 8.90 -14.15 -5.19
C MET A 216 9.57 -12.80 -4.90
N ALA A 217 9.24 -11.73 -5.63
CA ALA A 217 9.95 -10.46 -5.51
C ALA A 217 9.95 -9.89 -4.07
N PRO A 218 8.85 -9.89 -3.31
CA PRO A 218 8.87 -9.44 -1.92
C PRO A 218 9.80 -10.27 -1.01
N ILE A 219 9.89 -11.58 -1.25
CA ILE A 219 10.79 -12.48 -0.53
C ILE A 219 12.24 -12.14 -0.88
N MET A 220 12.54 -12.00 -2.18
CA MET A 220 13.87 -11.65 -2.65
C MET A 220 14.29 -10.28 -2.13
N GLU A 221 13.43 -9.28 -2.15
CA GLU A 221 13.70 -7.95 -1.60
C GLU A 221 14.06 -8.02 -0.11
N THR A 222 13.42 -8.92 0.63
CA THR A 222 13.69 -9.13 2.05
C THR A 222 15.03 -9.82 2.31
N TYR A 223 15.38 -10.84 1.53
CA TYR A 223 16.50 -11.74 1.82
C TYR A 223 17.74 -11.52 0.94
N THR A 224 17.63 -10.85 -0.23
CA THR A 224 18.73 -10.66 -1.17
C THR A 224 18.97 -9.17 -1.49
N PRO A 225 19.50 -8.39 -0.54
CA PRO A 225 19.61 -6.93 -0.69
C PRO A 225 20.61 -6.46 -1.76
N PHE A 226 21.42 -7.37 -2.32
CA PHE A 226 22.51 -7.03 -3.24
C PHE A 226 22.13 -7.17 -4.72
N ILE A 227 20.94 -7.65 -5.02
CA ILE A 227 20.48 -7.87 -6.40
C ILE A 227 19.59 -6.70 -6.82
N SER A 228 19.88 -6.10 -7.98
CA SER A 228 18.95 -5.13 -8.57
C SER A 228 17.66 -5.85 -8.99
N LEU A 229 16.61 -5.65 -8.22
CA LEU A 229 15.33 -6.36 -8.39
C LEU A 229 14.38 -5.70 -9.39
N ASN A 230 14.70 -4.54 -9.97
CA ASN A 230 13.78 -3.77 -10.80
C ASN A 230 13.20 -4.59 -11.96
N LYS A 231 14.05 -5.28 -12.72
CA LYS A 231 13.59 -6.16 -13.81
C LYS A 231 12.91 -7.42 -13.28
N ILE A 232 13.41 -7.94 -12.17
CA ILE A 232 12.90 -9.17 -11.55
C ILE A 232 11.51 -8.91 -11.00
N ALA A 233 11.28 -7.83 -10.27
CA ALA A 233 9.96 -7.47 -9.74
C ALA A 233 8.93 -7.28 -10.85
N TYR A 234 9.30 -6.62 -11.93
CA TYR A 234 8.43 -6.47 -13.11
C TYR A 234 8.06 -7.80 -13.76
N ILE A 235 9.04 -8.69 -13.95
CA ILE A 235 8.80 -10.02 -14.53
C ILE A 235 7.97 -10.88 -13.55
N ASP A 236 8.31 -10.85 -12.27
CA ASP A 236 7.62 -11.59 -11.22
C ASP A 236 6.15 -11.17 -11.11
N ASN A 237 5.87 -9.86 -11.18
CA ASN A 237 4.50 -9.35 -11.21
C ASN A 237 3.73 -9.84 -12.45
N LYS A 238 4.35 -9.83 -13.63
CA LYS A 238 3.74 -10.42 -14.85
C LYS A 238 3.48 -11.93 -14.73
N ILE A 239 4.37 -12.66 -14.05
CA ILE A 239 4.17 -14.08 -13.78
C ILE A 239 3.00 -14.27 -12.81
N ALA A 240 2.89 -13.45 -11.76
CA ALA A 240 1.80 -13.51 -10.80
C ALA A 240 0.42 -13.45 -11.48
N HIS A 241 0.26 -12.58 -12.49
CA HIS A 241 -0.99 -12.46 -13.26
C HIS A 241 -1.36 -13.69 -14.09
N LYS A 242 -0.41 -14.60 -14.37
CA LYS A 242 -0.62 -15.84 -15.10
C LYS A 242 -0.85 -17.05 -14.20
N LEU A 243 -0.61 -16.90 -12.92
CA LEU A 243 -0.74 -17.97 -11.93
C LEU A 243 -2.09 -17.89 -11.20
N PRO A 244 -2.52 -18.99 -10.55
CA PRO A 244 -3.66 -18.94 -9.64
C PRO A 244 -3.43 -17.90 -8.54
N VAL A 245 -4.43 -17.06 -8.27
CA VAL A 245 -4.33 -15.91 -7.35
C VAL A 245 -3.88 -16.27 -5.93
N TRP A 246 -4.03 -17.51 -5.52
CA TRP A 246 -3.58 -17.99 -4.20
C TRP A 246 -2.06 -18.19 -4.11
N LEU A 247 -1.35 -18.26 -5.26
CA LEU A 247 0.10 -18.33 -5.32
C LEU A 247 0.78 -16.95 -5.27
N ALA A 248 0.00 -15.88 -5.36
CA ALA A 248 0.56 -14.54 -5.24
C ALA A 248 0.96 -14.21 -3.80
N SER A 249 2.01 -13.44 -3.63
CA SER A 249 2.46 -12.93 -2.32
C SER A 249 1.58 -11.82 -1.78
N GLY A 250 0.87 -11.11 -2.63
CA GLY A 250 -0.06 -10.04 -2.28
C GLY A 250 -1.19 -9.90 -3.28
N TRP A 251 -2.10 -9.03 -2.97
CA TRP A 251 -3.23 -8.71 -3.82
C TRP A 251 -3.48 -7.21 -3.89
N TYR A 252 -3.88 -6.75 -5.08
CA TYR A 252 -4.40 -5.43 -5.34
C TYR A 252 -5.87 -5.55 -5.69
N TYR A 253 -6.71 -4.74 -5.10
CA TYR A 253 -8.13 -4.78 -5.41
C TYR A 253 -8.80 -3.42 -5.28
N ARG A 254 -9.87 -3.27 -6.03
CA ARG A 254 -10.68 -2.07 -6.11
C ARG A 254 -12.12 -2.36 -5.76
N MET A 255 -12.68 -1.50 -4.93
CA MET A 255 -14.08 -1.57 -4.52
C MET A 255 -14.78 -0.25 -4.85
N THR A 256 -16.04 -0.35 -5.18
CA THR A 256 -16.95 0.79 -5.37
C THR A 256 -18.14 0.63 -4.45
N ASN A 257 -18.90 1.71 -4.24
CA ASN A 257 -20.18 1.60 -3.58
C ASN A 257 -21.15 0.78 -4.47
N ASP A 258 -21.93 -0.13 -3.88
CA ASP A 258 -22.90 -0.98 -4.60
C ASP A 258 -24.32 -0.36 -4.58
N LYS A 259 -24.43 0.91 -4.08
CA LYS A 259 -25.70 1.65 -3.95
C LYS A 259 -26.03 2.44 -5.19
#